data_a194757efbf8cee0856b4e32cbd85235
#
_entry.id   a194757efbf8cee0856b4e32cbd85235
#
_cell.length_a   1.000
_cell.length_b   1.000
_cell.length_c   1.000
_cell.angle_alpha   90.00
_cell.angle_beta   90.00
_cell.angle_gamma   90.00
#
_symmetry.space_group_name_H-M   'P 1'
#
loop_
_entity.id
_entity.type
_entity.pdbx_description
1 polymer ?
#
loop_
_entity_poly.entity_id
_entity_poly.type
_entity_poly.pdbx_seq_one_letter_code
_entity_poly.pdbx_strand_id
1 'polypeptide(L)'
;VQVGASSAIYGGARFALTAIGHHKHVVMMNSEADLIFGPYLLAQAQKTGVVYTSADGDQHTVIKRLINDIELWGFTTVMAGNMKGYLDQRSNPTAIIPEADKRFMDYKMCASYTDGTKLNIEMALVANGIGACTDVPGMHGPQVGDIYDLFQHFDFSKLWNGETPIVDYVLNAYPPGGVFVVGYNDHP
;
A
#
# COMPACT_ATOMS: atom_id res chain seq x y z
N VAL A 1 14.36 10.54 -16.86
CA VAL A 1 13.44 9.90 -15.91
C VAL A 1 12.35 9.18 -16.68
N GLN A 2 12.02 7.97 -16.28
CA GLN A 2 10.83 7.24 -16.75
C GLN A 2 9.81 7.12 -15.62
N VAL A 3 8.54 7.38 -15.94
CA VAL A 3 7.40 7.12 -15.05
C VAL A 3 6.74 5.81 -15.47
N GLY A 4 6.71 4.83 -14.57
CA GLY A 4 6.14 3.51 -14.80
C GLY A 4 4.67 3.46 -14.39
N ALA A 5 3.78 4.05 -15.20
CA ALA A 5 2.33 4.14 -14.94
C ALA A 5 1.50 3.07 -15.68
N SER A 6 2.12 1.99 -16.14
CA SER A 6 1.43 0.89 -16.82
C SER A 6 0.70 -0.02 -15.82
N SER A 7 -0.50 -0.47 -16.14
CA SER A 7 -1.21 -1.50 -15.37
C SER A 7 -0.72 -2.93 -15.66
N ALA A 8 0.13 -3.11 -16.66
CA ALA A 8 0.68 -4.42 -17.01
C ALA A 8 1.90 -4.75 -16.16
N ILE A 9 1.82 -5.80 -15.35
CA ILE A 9 2.88 -6.21 -14.41
C ILE A 9 4.21 -6.47 -15.14
N TYR A 10 4.21 -7.38 -16.11
CA TYR A 10 5.42 -7.71 -16.89
C TYR A 10 5.88 -6.57 -17.80
N GLY A 11 4.93 -5.83 -18.38
CA GLY A 11 5.23 -4.66 -19.20
C GLY A 11 5.91 -3.57 -18.38
N GLY A 12 5.37 -3.26 -17.20
CA GLY A 12 5.96 -2.29 -16.27
C GLY A 12 7.37 -2.66 -15.85
N ALA A 13 7.61 -3.92 -15.47
CA ALA A 13 8.94 -4.42 -15.11
C ALA A 13 9.93 -4.36 -16.30
N ARG A 14 9.51 -4.72 -17.50
CA ARG A 14 10.36 -4.65 -18.71
C ARG A 14 10.75 -3.22 -19.06
N PHE A 15 9.80 -2.29 -18.99
CA PHE A 15 10.09 -0.88 -19.25
C PHE A 15 11.06 -0.30 -18.21
N ALA A 16 10.86 -0.62 -16.93
CA ALA A 16 11.76 -0.20 -15.87
C ALA A 16 13.17 -0.77 -16.08
N LEU A 17 13.29 -2.06 -16.35
CA LEU A 17 14.59 -2.70 -16.59
C LEU A 17 15.30 -2.11 -17.81
N THR A 18 14.56 -1.85 -18.90
CA THR A 18 15.11 -1.21 -20.10
C THR A 18 15.61 0.20 -19.78
N ALA A 19 14.83 0.99 -19.03
CA ALA A 19 15.23 2.32 -18.63
C ALA A 19 16.49 2.32 -17.77
N ILE A 20 16.59 1.41 -16.80
CA ILE A 20 17.77 1.21 -15.94
C ILE A 20 18.99 0.87 -16.81
N GLY A 21 18.85 -0.06 -17.77
CA GLY A 21 19.92 -0.43 -18.71
C GLY A 21 20.39 0.74 -19.61
N HIS A 22 19.54 1.72 -19.82
CA HIS A 22 19.87 2.97 -20.52
C HIS A 22 20.22 4.13 -19.58
N HIS A 23 20.60 3.85 -18.33
CA HIS A 23 20.97 4.83 -17.30
C HIS A 23 19.90 5.90 -17.06
N LYS A 24 18.61 5.51 -17.05
CA LYS A 24 17.49 6.39 -16.74
C LYS A 24 16.98 6.11 -15.34
N HIS A 25 16.72 7.16 -14.57
CA HIS A 25 16.00 7.05 -13.29
C HIS A 25 14.57 6.57 -13.54
N VAL A 26 14.03 5.76 -12.64
CA VAL A 26 12.67 5.21 -12.72
C VAL A 26 11.86 5.64 -11.52
N VAL A 27 10.66 6.15 -11.79
CA VAL A 27 9.60 6.37 -10.79
C VAL A 27 8.47 5.39 -11.09
N MET A 28 8.26 4.42 -10.22
CA MET A 28 7.29 3.34 -10.42
C MET A 28 5.94 3.74 -9.83
N MET A 29 4.87 3.62 -10.63
CA MET A 29 3.47 3.80 -10.19
C MET A 29 2.67 2.49 -10.26
N ASN A 30 3.29 1.40 -10.70
CA ASN A 30 2.68 0.08 -10.81
C ASN A 30 3.08 -0.74 -9.59
N SER A 31 2.27 -0.70 -8.55
CA SER A 31 2.52 -1.38 -7.28
C SER A 31 2.59 -2.91 -7.42
N GLU A 32 1.87 -3.48 -8.38
CA GLU A 32 1.92 -4.92 -8.69
C GLU A 32 3.29 -5.32 -9.25
N ALA A 33 3.82 -4.54 -10.18
CA ALA A 33 5.17 -4.76 -10.71
C ALA A 33 6.24 -4.48 -9.65
N ASP A 34 6.02 -3.47 -8.80
CA ASP A 34 6.94 -3.10 -7.72
C ASP A 34 7.01 -4.20 -6.66
N LEU A 35 5.88 -4.76 -6.24
CA LEU A 35 5.86 -5.86 -5.28
C LEU A 35 6.63 -7.10 -5.79
N ILE A 36 6.42 -7.48 -7.05
CA ILE A 36 6.96 -8.71 -7.61
C ILE A 36 8.42 -8.53 -8.06
N PHE A 37 8.74 -7.45 -8.74
CA PHE A 37 10.02 -7.22 -9.39
C PHE A 37 10.86 -6.11 -8.74
N GLY A 38 10.28 -5.32 -7.82
CA GLY A 38 10.94 -4.17 -7.19
C GLY A 38 12.31 -4.49 -6.60
N PRO A 39 12.47 -5.56 -5.79
CA PRO A 39 13.78 -5.92 -5.24
C PRO A 39 14.84 -6.16 -6.32
N TYR A 40 14.48 -6.83 -7.41
CA TYR A 40 15.37 -7.06 -8.54
C TYR A 40 15.70 -5.76 -9.28
N LEU A 41 14.68 -4.93 -9.57
CA LEU A 41 14.85 -3.65 -10.26
C LEU A 41 15.70 -2.68 -9.44
N LEU A 42 15.51 -2.64 -8.12
CA LEU A 42 16.32 -1.84 -7.22
C LEU A 42 17.79 -2.28 -7.25
N ALA A 43 18.05 -3.58 -7.21
CA ALA A 43 19.41 -4.11 -7.30
C ALA A 43 20.08 -3.76 -8.64
N GLN A 44 19.35 -3.78 -9.77
CA GLN A 44 19.87 -3.36 -11.06
C GLN A 44 20.11 -1.84 -11.11
N ALA A 45 19.20 -1.03 -10.54
CA ALA A 45 19.36 0.41 -10.45
C ALA A 45 20.62 0.80 -9.65
N GLN A 46 20.84 0.15 -8.53
CA GLN A 46 22.04 0.35 -7.71
C GLN A 46 23.33 0.03 -8.48
N LYS A 47 23.37 -1.08 -9.24
CA LYS A 47 24.53 -1.46 -10.08
C LYS A 47 24.81 -0.43 -11.19
N THR A 48 23.80 0.20 -11.74
CA THR A 48 23.96 1.18 -12.83
C THR A 48 24.05 2.63 -12.34
N GLY A 49 23.96 2.87 -11.04
CA GLY A 49 24.04 4.21 -10.43
C GLY A 49 22.81 5.08 -10.73
N VAL A 50 21.63 4.48 -10.98
CA VAL A 50 20.41 5.21 -11.19
C VAL A 50 19.45 5.08 -10.01
N VAL A 51 18.49 6.02 -9.88
CA VAL A 51 17.45 5.97 -8.88
C VAL A 51 16.30 5.11 -9.38
N TYR A 52 15.85 4.20 -8.53
CA TYR A 52 14.57 3.51 -8.64
C TYR A 52 13.75 3.82 -7.38
N THR A 53 12.55 4.33 -7.55
CA THR A 53 11.66 4.70 -6.43
C THR A 53 10.21 4.56 -6.83
N SER A 54 9.33 4.38 -5.86
CA SER A 54 7.87 4.47 -6.08
C SER A 54 7.43 5.93 -6.17
N ALA A 55 6.33 6.18 -6.91
CA ALA A 55 5.77 7.51 -7.06
C ALA A 55 5.15 8.02 -5.75
N ASP A 56 5.40 9.26 -5.41
CA ASP A 56 4.69 9.91 -4.31
C ASP A 56 3.21 10.12 -4.67
N GLY A 57 2.33 9.82 -3.71
CA GLY A 57 0.88 9.86 -3.90
C GLY A 57 0.23 8.48 -4.04
N ASP A 58 0.98 7.43 -4.30
CA ASP A 58 0.48 6.06 -4.11
C ASP A 58 0.40 5.72 -2.62
N GLN A 59 -0.55 4.89 -2.21
CA GLN A 59 -0.92 4.72 -0.79
C GLN A 59 0.26 4.28 0.09
N HIS A 60 1.07 3.35 -0.38
CA HIS A 60 2.23 2.87 0.36
C HIS A 60 3.31 3.96 0.56
N THR A 61 3.48 4.87 -0.40
CA THR A 61 4.45 5.98 -0.27
C THR A 61 3.92 7.08 0.65
N VAL A 62 2.60 7.35 0.61
CA VAL A 62 1.97 8.29 1.56
C VAL A 62 2.06 7.76 2.99
N ILE A 63 1.83 6.46 3.21
CA ILE A 63 2.02 5.81 4.52
C ILE A 63 3.47 5.97 4.98
N LYS A 64 4.45 5.68 4.13
CA LYS A 64 5.86 5.82 4.50
C LYS A 64 6.24 7.25 4.86
N ARG A 65 5.68 8.23 4.17
CA ARG A 65 5.87 9.64 4.52
C ARG A 65 5.27 9.98 5.88
N LEU A 66 4.03 9.56 6.16
CA LEU A 66 3.41 9.75 7.48
C LEU A 66 4.22 9.08 8.60
N ILE A 67 4.74 7.88 8.36
CA ILE A 67 5.62 7.20 9.32
C ILE A 67 6.86 8.05 9.60
N ASN A 68 7.53 8.53 8.56
CA ASN A 68 8.71 9.38 8.73
C ASN A 68 8.37 10.67 9.54
N ASP A 69 7.20 11.26 9.30
CA ASP A 69 6.77 12.47 10.00
C ASP A 69 6.54 12.19 11.49
N ILE A 70 5.79 11.12 11.84
CA ILE A 70 5.53 10.82 13.26
C ILE A 70 6.78 10.35 14.02
N GLU A 71 7.68 9.62 13.34
CA GLU A 71 8.96 9.20 13.92
C GLU A 71 9.87 10.42 14.18
N LEU A 72 9.87 11.42 13.29
CA LEU A 72 10.55 12.69 13.51
C LEU A 72 10.01 13.44 14.73
N TRP A 73 8.71 13.29 15.07
CA TRP A 73 8.09 13.86 16.25
C TRP A 73 8.31 13.02 17.51
N GLY A 74 9.04 11.92 17.44
CA GLY A 74 9.38 11.06 18.56
C GLY A 74 8.37 9.96 18.87
N PHE A 75 7.46 9.66 17.94
CA PHE A 75 6.56 8.52 18.08
C PHE A 75 7.21 7.26 17.50
N THR A 76 6.89 6.11 18.10
CA THR A 76 7.18 4.79 17.55
C THR A 76 5.98 4.32 16.73
N THR A 77 6.21 3.87 15.51
CA THR A 77 5.14 3.35 14.65
C THR A 77 4.61 2.03 15.21
N VAL A 78 3.30 1.97 15.46
CA VAL A 78 2.58 0.78 15.96
C VAL A 78 1.83 0.08 14.86
N MET A 79 1.05 0.84 14.09
CA MET A 79 0.25 0.30 12.98
C MET A 79 0.24 1.30 11.83
N ALA A 80 0.25 0.76 10.62
CA ALA A 80 0.04 1.53 9.41
C ALA A 80 -1.04 0.88 8.55
N GLY A 81 -1.89 1.68 7.92
CA GLY A 81 -3.01 1.07 7.22
C GLY A 81 -3.71 1.94 6.20
N ASN A 82 -4.66 1.30 5.57
CA ASN A 82 -5.45 1.82 4.47
C ASN A 82 -6.92 1.97 4.88
N MET A 83 -7.56 3.02 4.41
CA MET A 83 -8.98 3.28 4.61
C MET A 83 -9.71 3.00 3.30
N LYS A 84 -10.54 1.96 3.27
CA LYS A 84 -11.34 1.57 2.11
C LYS A 84 -12.84 1.78 2.39
N GLY A 85 -13.58 2.17 1.35
CA GLY A 85 -15.04 2.33 1.47
C GLY A 85 -15.78 1.00 1.37
N TYR A 86 -15.31 0.09 0.53
CA TYR A 86 -16.01 -1.16 0.26
C TYR A 86 -15.06 -2.23 -0.26
N LEU A 87 -15.22 -3.45 0.23
CA LEU A 87 -14.61 -4.66 -0.33
C LEU A 87 -15.65 -5.76 -0.50
N ASP A 88 -15.53 -6.49 -1.59
CA ASP A 88 -16.26 -7.73 -1.86
C ASP A 88 -15.29 -8.77 -2.40
N GLN A 89 -14.85 -9.66 -1.55
CA GLN A 89 -13.89 -10.73 -1.86
C GLN A 89 -14.35 -11.68 -2.99
N ARG A 90 -15.64 -11.65 -3.33
CA ARG A 90 -16.24 -12.46 -4.42
C ARG A 90 -16.42 -11.66 -5.69
N SER A 91 -16.01 -10.40 -5.70
CA SER A 91 -16.06 -9.56 -6.90
C SER A 91 -15.25 -10.20 -8.04
N ASN A 92 -15.77 -10.09 -9.24
CA ASN A 92 -15.11 -10.60 -10.43
C ASN A 92 -15.37 -9.66 -11.63
N PRO A 93 -14.58 -9.75 -12.71
CA PRO A 93 -14.70 -8.83 -13.84
C PRO A 93 -16.08 -8.78 -14.50
N THR A 94 -16.86 -9.88 -14.43
CA THR A 94 -18.21 -9.91 -15.01
C THR A 94 -19.23 -9.22 -14.09
N ALA A 95 -19.19 -9.48 -12.81
CA ALA A 95 -20.11 -8.90 -11.83
C ALA A 95 -19.92 -7.39 -11.67
N ILE A 96 -18.69 -6.90 -11.85
CA ILE A 96 -18.31 -5.49 -11.66
C ILE A 96 -18.59 -4.59 -12.86
N ILE A 97 -19.02 -5.14 -14.01
CA ILE A 97 -19.23 -4.37 -15.26
C ILE A 97 -20.05 -3.10 -15.02
N PRO A 98 -21.25 -3.12 -14.36
CA PRO A 98 -22.05 -1.92 -14.19
C PRO A 98 -21.34 -0.82 -13.40
N GLU A 99 -20.47 -1.19 -12.45
CA GLU A 99 -19.73 -0.22 -11.63
C GLU A 99 -18.48 0.28 -12.36
N ALA A 100 -17.83 -0.58 -13.12
CA ALA A 100 -16.68 -0.22 -13.94
C ALA A 100 -17.08 0.75 -15.08
N ASP A 101 -18.21 0.51 -15.73
CA ASP A 101 -18.75 1.39 -16.76
C ASP A 101 -19.05 2.79 -16.24
N LYS A 102 -19.65 2.91 -15.04
CA LYS A 102 -19.90 4.21 -14.40
C LYS A 102 -18.62 5.01 -14.14
N ARG A 103 -17.52 4.32 -13.92
CA ARG A 103 -16.20 4.90 -13.58
C ARG A 103 -15.27 4.98 -14.78
N PHE A 104 -15.68 4.53 -15.94
CA PHE A 104 -14.84 4.42 -17.15
C PHE A 104 -13.57 3.62 -16.91
N MET A 105 -13.67 2.52 -16.14
CA MET A 105 -12.54 1.68 -15.74
C MET A 105 -12.53 0.35 -16.47
N ASP A 106 -11.33 -0.21 -16.64
CA ASP A 106 -11.16 -1.60 -17.04
C ASP A 106 -11.76 -2.56 -16.01
N TYR A 107 -12.50 -3.57 -16.45
CA TYR A 107 -13.26 -4.48 -15.59
C TYR A 107 -12.36 -5.29 -14.65
N LYS A 108 -11.19 -5.74 -15.12
CA LYS A 108 -10.25 -6.49 -14.27
C LYS A 108 -9.64 -5.59 -13.20
N MET A 109 -9.29 -4.37 -13.58
CA MET A 109 -8.76 -3.39 -12.65
C MET A 109 -9.81 -2.99 -11.62
N CYS A 110 -11.05 -2.75 -12.03
CA CYS A 110 -12.14 -2.45 -11.11
C CYS A 110 -12.41 -3.60 -10.14
N ALA A 111 -12.39 -4.86 -10.61
CA ALA A 111 -12.49 -6.03 -9.75
C ALA A 111 -11.36 -6.08 -8.72
N SER A 112 -10.11 -5.83 -9.11
CA SER A 112 -8.95 -5.88 -8.20
C SER A 112 -8.97 -4.81 -7.11
N TYR A 113 -9.64 -3.68 -7.35
CA TYR A 113 -9.87 -2.67 -6.31
C TYR A 113 -10.96 -3.08 -5.32
N THR A 114 -11.85 -3.97 -5.74
CA THR A 114 -13.04 -4.36 -4.97
C THR A 114 -12.84 -5.68 -4.22
N ASP A 115 -12.07 -6.62 -4.78
CA ASP A 115 -11.86 -7.96 -4.20
C ASP A 115 -10.76 -8.03 -3.13
N GLY A 116 -10.08 -6.92 -2.88
CA GLY A 116 -8.99 -6.82 -1.91
C GLY A 116 -7.60 -7.08 -2.50
N THR A 117 -7.47 -7.49 -3.76
CA THR A 117 -6.15 -7.74 -4.40
C THR A 117 -5.25 -6.51 -4.32
N LYS A 118 -5.74 -5.35 -4.77
CA LYS A 118 -4.96 -4.11 -4.75
C LYS A 118 -4.58 -3.70 -3.33
N LEU A 119 -5.52 -3.80 -2.39
CA LEU A 119 -5.28 -3.50 -0.98
C LEU A 119 -4.16 -4.38 -0.39
N ASN A 120 -4.22 -5.69 -0.61
CA ASN A 120 -3.20 -6.61 -0.10
C ASN A 120 -1.82 -6.34 -0.71
N ILE A 121 -1.74 -5.98 -1.99
CA ILE A 121 -0.49 -5.58 -2.65
C ILE A 121 0.09 -4.33 -2.00
N GLU A 122 -0.71 -3.30 -1.79
CA GLU A 122 -0.29 -2.06 -1.16
C GLU A 122 0.20 -2.29 0.28
N MET A 123 -0.53 -3.09 1.07
CA MET A 123 -0.14 -3.41 2.44
C MET A 123 1.11 -4.29 2.51
N ALA A 124 1.30 -5.20 1.55
CA ALA A 124 2.54 -5.98 1.44
C ALA A 124 3.75 -5.10 1.12
N LEU A 125 3.61 -4.09 0.25
CA LEU A 125 4.66 -3.11 -0.02
C LEU A 125 5.02 -2.30 1.24
N VAL A 126 4.01 -1.86 2.00
CA VAL A 126 4.24 -1.18 3.29
C VAL A 126 4.97 -2.10 4.24
N ALA A 127 4.46 -3.31 4.46
CA ALA A 127 5.06 -4.29 5.38
C ALA A 127 6.53 -4.56 5.05
N ASN A 128 6.83 -4.82 3.78
CA ASN A 128 8.20 -5.04 3.31
C ASN A 128 9.08 -3.79 3.47
N GLY A 129 8.52 -2.61 3.27
CA GLY A 129 9.25 -1.34 3.31
C GLY A 129 9.60 -0.85 4.72
N ILE A 130 8.87 -1.26 5.75
CA ILE A 130 9.06 -0.84 7.13
C ILE A 130 9.34 -1.98 8.11
N GLY A 131 9.45 -3.21 7.61
CA GLY A 131 9.65 -4.39 8.46
C GLY A 131 8.42 -4.74 9.33
N ALA A 132 7.22 -4.41 8.86
CA ALA A 132 5.98 -4.73 9.55
C ALA A 132 5.46 -6.14 9.24
N CYS A 133 4.52 -6.61 10.04
CA CYS A 133 3.81 -7.87 9.81
C CYS A 133 2.29 -7.65 9.82
N THR A 134 1.55 -8.69 9.45
CA THR A 134 0.10 -8.78 9.70
C THR A 134 -0.14 -9.62 10.93
N ASP A 135 -1.15 -9.30 11.74
CA ASP A 135 -1.53 -10.13 12.89
C ASP A 135 -2.18 -11.44 12.41
N VAL A 136 -3.04 -11.35 11.41
CA VAL A 136 -3.71 -12.51 10.81
C VAL A 136 -3.53 -12.51 9.28
N PRO A 137 -3.56 -13.67 8.61
CA PRO A 137 -3.56 -13.74 7.16
C PRO A 137 -4.72 -12.94 6.55
N GLY A 138 -4.40 -11.99 5.67
CA GLY A 138 -5.39 -11.13 5.01
C GLY A 138 -5.81 -9.91 5.82
N MET A 139 -5.28 -9.73 7.05
CA MET A 139 -5.60 -8.62 7.95
C MET A 139 -7.02 -8.72 8.54
N HIS A 140 -7.36 -7.86 9.51
CA HIS A 140 -8.67 -7.88 10.18
C HIS A 140 -9.74 -7.11 9.39
N GLY A 141 -9.42 -5.91 8.95
CA GLY A 141 -10.29 -5.06 8.15
C GLY A 141 -11.63 -4.73 8.79
N PRO A 142 -11.69 -4.23 10.02
CA PRO A 142 -12.95 -3.93 10.68
C PRO A 142 -13.71 -2.83 9.96
N GLN A 143 -15.06 -2.89 10.05
CA GLN A 143 -15.92 -1.78 9.67
C GLN A 143 -16.00 -0.77 10.81
N VAL A 144 -15.76 0.50 10.51
CA VAL A 144 -15.77 1.60 11.48
C VAL A 144 -16.58 2.77 10.94
N GLY A 145 -17.10 3.61 11.82
CA GLY A 145 -17.80 4.84 11.42
C GLY A 145 -16.85 6.02 11.26
N ASP A 146 -15.86 6.11 12.11
CA ASP A 146 -14.80 7.10 12.10
C ASP A 146 -13.44 6.42 12.22
N ILE A 147 -12.38 7.05 11.73
CA ILE A 147 -11.04 6.47 11.83
C ILE A 147 -10.61 6.26 13.27
N TYR A 148 -11.04 7.09 14.21
CA TYR A 148 -10.70 6.93 15.62
C TYR A 148 -11.38 5.72 16.27
N ASP A 149 -12.43 5.15 15.66
CA ASP A 149 -13.06 3.92 16.16
C ASP A 149 -12.11 2.72 16.07
N LEU A 150 -11.00 2.83 15.32
CA LEU A 150 -9.99 1.76 15.25
C LEU A 150 -9.49 1.34 16.64
N PHE A 151 -9.42 2.29 17.58
CA PHE A 151 -9.00 2.01 18.98
C PHE A 151 -9.99 1.14 19.77
N GLN A 152 -11.21 0.96 19.28
CA GLN A 152 -12.20 0.05 19.85
C GLN A 152 -12.12 -1.35 19.23
N HIS A 153 -11.54 -1.45 18.02
CA HIS A 153 -11.45 -2.71 17.26
C HIS A 153 -10.11 -3.41 17.42
N PHE A 154 -9.03 -2.65 17.65
CA PHE A 154 -7.69 -3.19 17.80
C PHE A 154 -7.21 -3.07 19.26
N ASP A 155 -6.99 -4.22 19.90
CA ASP A 155 -6.36 -4.27 21.23
C ASP A 155 -4.82 -4.21 21.04
N PHE A 156 -4.30 -3.00 20.95
CA PHE A 156 -2.87 -2.77 20.72
C PHE A 156 -1.97 -3.35 21.81
N SER A 157 -2.49 -3.55 23.04
CA SER A 157 -1.73 -4.18 24.11
C SER A 157 -1.43 -5.66 23.85
N LYS A 158 -2.22 -6.30 22.99
CA LYS A 158 -2.02 -7.70 22.58
C LYS A 158 -1.37 -7.79 21.20
N LEU A 159 -1.73 -6.88 20.30
CA LEU A 159 -1.30 -6.92 18.91
C LEU A 159 0.14 -6.46 18.71
N TRP A 160 0.58 -5.46 19.49
CA TRP A 160 1.89 -4.87 19.31
C TRP A 160 2.87 -5.34 20.40
N ASN A 161 4.01 -5.86 19.97
CA ASN A 161 5.07 -6.37 20.85
C ASN A 161 6.06 -5.30 21.36
N GLY A 162 5.83 -4.03 21.04
CA GLY A 162 6.71 -2.92 21.39
C GLY A 162 7.81 -2.61 20.34
N GLU A 163 7.96 -3.44 19.30
CA GLU A 163 9.02 -3.29 18.31
C GLU A 163 8.52 -3.37 16.86
N THR A 164 7.80 -4.45 16.51
CA THR A 164 7.39 -4.72 15.12
C THR A 164 6.07 -4.05 14.80
N PRO A 165 6.03 -3.11 13.85
CA PRO A 165 4.77 -2.50 13.41
C PRO A 165 3.83 -3.52 12.76
N ILE A 166 2.54 -3.21 12.76
CA ILE A 166 1.50 -4.03 12.14
C ILE A 166 0.93 -3.28 10.94
N VAL A 167 0.57 -4.00 9.89
CA VAL A 167 -0.24 -3.46 8.80
C VAL A 167 -1.64 -4.05 8.84
N ASP A 168 -2.63 -3.18 8.67
CA ASP A 168 -4.04 -3.56 8.59
C ASP A 168 -4.83 -2.51 7.76
N TYR A 169 -6.14 -2.64 7.67
CA TYR A 169 -7.00 -1.67 7.02
C TYR A 169 -8.31 -1.52 7.78
N VAL A 170 -9.05 -0.46 7.48
CA VAL A 170 -10.42 -0.26 7.98
C VAL A 170 -11.37 -0.01 6.83
N LEU A 171 -12.65 -0.37 7.01
CA LEU A 171 -13.72 -0.16 6.06
C LEU A 171 -14.68 0.93 6.53
N ASN A 172 -15.15 1.74 5.57
CA ASN A 172 -16.20 2.76 5.77
C ASN A 172 -15.84 3.89 6.75
N ALA A 173 -14.57 4.07 7.10
CA ALA A 173 -14.16 5.15 7.97
C ALA A 173 -14.49 6.54 7.40
N TYR A 174 -14.89 7.46 8.28
CA TYR A 174 -14.86 8.89 7.97
C TYR A 174 -13.50 9.48 8.44
N PRO A 175 -12.85 10.35 7.68
CA PRO A 175 -13.15 10.72 6.29
C PRO A 175 -13.03 9.53 5.31
N PRO A 176 -13.79 9.54 4.20
CA PRO A 176 -13.82 8.39 3.30
C PRO A 176 -12.53 8.26 2.48
N GLY A 177 -11.91 7.10 2.56
CA GLY A 177 -10.67 6.78 1.85
C GLY A 177 -9.43 7.43 2.47
N GLY A 178 -8.27 6.98 2.04
CA GLY A 178 -6.98 7.46 2.51
C GLY A 178 -6.14 6.42 3.22
N VAL A 179 -5.23 6.88 4.05
CA VAL A 179 -4.31 6.05 4.82
C VAL A 179 -4.20 6.57 6.25
N PHE A 180 -3.75 5.72 7.18
CA PHE A 180 -3.51 6.11 8.56
C PHE A 180 -2.23 5.51 9.09
N VAL A 181 -1.68 6.13 10.13
CA VAL A 181 -0.59 5.59 10.94
C VAL A 181 -0.94 5.81 12.41
N VAL A 182 -0.75 4.77 13.21
CA VAL A 182 -0.86 4.83 14.68
C VAL A 182 0.55 4.85 15.25
N GLY A 183 0.84 5.86 16.04
CA GLY A 183 2.08 6.02 16.77
C GLY A 183 1.89 5.88 18.27
N TYR A 184 2.91 5.36 18.93
CA TYR A 184 3.02 5.32 20.40
C TYR A 184 4.08 6.31 20.87
N ASN A 185 3.80 6.98 21.98
CA ASN A 185 4.77 7.78 22.70
C ASN A 185 4.49 7.60 24.21
N ASP A 186 5.53 7.44 25.00
CA ASP A 186 5.46 7.29 26.45
C ASP A 186 5.48 8.64 27.19
N HIS A 187 5.62 9.74 26.47
CA HIS A 187 5.57 11.09 27.02
C HIS A 187 4.11 11.49 27.26
N PRO A 188 3.75 11.97 28.47
CA PRO A 188 2.41 12.43 28.77
C PRO A 188 2.02 13.72 28.02
#